data_a020aafde4fe6932401e0cb2ad64f147
#
_entry.id   a020aafde4fe6932401e0cb2ad64f147
#
_cell.length_a   1.000
_cell.length_b   1.000
_cell.length_c   1.000
_cell.angle_alpha   90.00
_cell.angle_beta   90.00
_cell.angle_gamma   90.00
#
_symmetry.space_group_name_H-M   'P 1'
#
loop_
_entity.id
_entity.type
_entity.pdbx_description
1 polymer ?
#
loop_
_entity_poly.entity_id
_entity_poly.type
_entity_poly.pdbx_seq_one_letter_code
_entity_poly.pdbx_strand_id
1 'polypeptide(L)'
;MNLRLLLAAFALLLSCPASAETTDVAALAKQSGTPDIPGLKIVWLSPWGDVAKAHHWQNIIVHQTEGPAGSARGGAAEQHRNPTRRGVMVWVETDGTVYWAVADDLVPTHTDGADRNDNKYIDNGKTYHQVNKDTSVGVEFAGNYPDVTRPATDPQIAAWKVLVKILMARYDIPLDHVYAHNWIDFKDARYCEGCTLATLAREWGK
;
A
#
# COMPACT_ATOMS: atom_id res chain seq x y z
N MET A 1 -67.56 -0.33 40.09
CA MET A 1 -66.85 -0.66 38.82
C MET A 1 -65.52 0.10 38.81
N ASN A 2 -64.47 -0.58 39.26
CA ASN A 2 -63.14 0.06 39.46
C ASN A 2 -62.21 -0.30 38.28
N LEU A 3 -61.90 0.69 37.46
CA LEU A 3 -60.99 0.58 36.31
C LEU A 3 -59.53 0.83 36.81
N ARG A 4 -58.71 -0.23 36.87
CA ARG A 4 -57.28 -0.10 37.21
C ARG A 4 -56.50 0.16 35.92
N LEU A 5 -55.89 1.37 35.82
CA LEU A 5 -54.92 1.70 34.79
C LEU A 5 -53.61 0.98 35.09
N LEU A 6 -53.17 0.11 34.16
CA LEU A 6 -51.80 -0.42 34.15
C LEU A 6 -50.91 0.51 33.32
N LEU A 7 -49.98 1.22 34.01
CA LEU A 7 -48.87 1.91 33.35
C LEU A 7 -47.75 0.90 33.01
N ALA A 8 -47.57 0.62 31.73
CA ALA A 8 -46.40 -0.10 31.26
C ALA A 8 -45.23 0.87 31.06
N ALA A 9 -44.23 0.76 31.91
CA ALA A 9 -42.98 1.50 31.74
C ALA A 9 -42.14 0.86 30.63
N PHE A 10 -41.99 1.53 29.48
CA PHE A 10 -41.11 1.17 28.42
C PHE A 10 -39.69 1.66 28.75
N ALA A 11 -38.81 0.76 29.22
CA ALA A 11 -37.41 1.07 29.41
C ALA A 11 -36.72 1.12 28.04
N LEU A 12 -36.46 2.31 27.52
CA LEU A 12 -35.56 2.51 26.36
C LEU A 12 -34.12 2.16 26.79
N LEU A 13 -33.66 1.02 26.40
CA LEU A 13 -32.22 0.67 26.41
C LEU A 13 -31.54 1.54 25.34
N LEU A 14 -30.98 2.66 25.75
CA LEU A 14 -30.02 3.41 24.94
C LEU A 14 -28.77 2.55 24.77
N SER A 15 -28.68 1.81 23.67
CA SER A 15 -27.43 1.22 23.22
C SER A 15 -26.47 2.36 22.87
N CYS A 16 -25.50 2.65 23.72
CA CYS A 16 -24.35 3.46 23.35
C CYS A 16 -23.71 2.84 22.11
N PRO A 17 -23.50 3.61 21.03
CA PRO A 17 -22.66 3.10 19.93
C PRO A 17 -21.28 2.83 20.51
N ALA A 18 -20.79 1.60 20.33
CA ALA A 18 -19.41 1.26 20.61
C ALA A 18 -18.55 2.28 19.87
N SER A 19 -17.75 3.06 20.59
CA SER A 19 -16.75 3.94 19.99
C SER A 19 -15.86 3.04 19.14
N ALA A 20 -15.83 3.26 17.83
CA ALA A 20 -14.85 2.60 16.96
C ALA A 20 -13.46 2.97 17.51
N GLU A 21 -12.77 1.99 18.08
CA GLU A 21 -11.38 2.18 18.48
C GLU A 21 -10.61 2.66 17.25
N THR A 22 -10.13 3.88 17.29
CA THR A 22 -9.24 4.40 16.27
C THR A 22 -7.96 3.57 16.33
N THR A 23 -7.75 2.69 15.36
CA THR A 23 -6.56 1.87 15.27
C THR A 23 -5.33 2.78 15.34
N ASP A 24 -4.48 2.59 16.35
CA ASP A 24 -3.21 3.31 16.44
C ASP A 24 -2.25 2.76 15.39
N VAL A 25 -2.24 3.40 14.23
CA VAL A 25 -1.40 3.05 13.07
C VAL A 25 0.08 3.06 13.46
N ALA A 26 0.51 3.97 14.32
CA ALA A 26 1.91 4.09 14.73
C ALA A 26 2.34 2.92 15.61
N ALA A 27 1.49 2.50 16.56
CA ALA A 27 1.76 1.34 17.39
C ALA A 27 1.75 0.04 16.57
N LEU A 28 0.79 -0.09 15.64
CA LEU A 28 0.67 -1.25 14.76
C LEU A 28 1.90 -1.38 13.84
N ALA A 29 2.35 -0.27 13.26
CA ALA A 29 3.50 -0.24 12.35
C ALA A 29 4.83 -0.67 13.01
N LYS A 30 4.95 -0.64 14.33
CA LYS A 30 6.13 -1.07 15.08
C LYS A 30 6.11 -2.56 15.47
N GLN A 31 5.02 -3.26 15.22
CA GLN A 31 4.94 -4.69 15.54
C GLN A 31 5.86 -5.51 14.63
N SER A 32 6.21 -6.70 15.09
CA SER A 32 6.91 -7.74 14.32
C SER A 32 5.99 -8.95 14.12
N GLY A 33 6.34 -9.86 13.23
CA GLY A 33 5.54 -11.05 12.95
C GLY A 33 4.46 -10.81 11.88
N THR A 34 3.27 -11.30 12.14
CA THR A 34 2.13 -11.24 11.20
C THR A 34 0.92 -10.55 11.83
N PRO A 35 1.03 -9.24 12.14
CA PRO A 35 -0.06 -8.55 12.82
C PRO A 35 -1.34 -8.52 11.97
N ASP A 36 -2.49 -8.55 12.65
CA ASP A 36 -3.75 -8.22 12.01
C ASP A 36 -3.82 -6.72 11.79
N ILE A 37 -4.03 -6.30 10.53
CA ILE A 37 -4.11 -4.89 10.17
C ILE A 37 -5.57 -4.57 9.81
N PRO A 38 -6.31 -3.88 10.68
CA PRO A 38 -7.69 -3.53 10.43
C PRO A 38 -7.88 -2.82 9.08
N GLY A 39 -8.80 -3.31 8.27
CA GLY A 39 -9.08 -2.77 6.94
C GLY A 39 -8.21 -3.34 5.82
N LEU A 40 -7.28 -4.27 6.10
CA LEU A 40 -6.54 -5.02 5.09
C LEU A 40 -6.85 -6.51 5.15
N LYS A 41 -7.09 -7.10 3.99
CA LYS A 41 -7.01 -8.55 3.78
C LYS A 41 -5.57 -8.87 3.40
N ILE A 42 -4.76 -9.26 4.37
CA ILE A 42 -3.32 -9.46 4.16
C ILE A 42 -2.93 -10.94 4.23
N VAL A 43 -2.04 -11.34 3.33
CA VAL A 43 -1.39 -12.65 3.28
C VAL A 43 0.11 -12.44 3.50
N TRP A 44 0.58 -12.88 4.64
CA TRP A 44 1.98 -12.82 5.02
C TRP A 44 2.74 -14.00 4.40
N LEU A 45 3.47 -13.77 3.33
CA LEU A 45 4.43 -14.73 2.79
C LEU A 45 5.77 -14.59 3.55
N SER A 46 6.14 -13.36 3.89
CA SER A 46 7.24 -13.05 4.79
C SER A 46 6.69 -12.23 5.97
N PRO A 47 6.98 -12.60 7.22
CA PRO A 47 6.58 -11.82 8.38
C PRO A 47 7.38 -10.51 8.47
N TRP A 48 6.83 -9.53 9.18
CA TRP A 48 7.59 -8.34 9.55
C TRP A 48 8.72 -8.68 10.51
N GLY A 49 9.90 -8.16 10.22
CA GLY A 49 11.03 -8.17 11.12
C GLY A 49 10.92 -7.11 12.22
N ASP A 50 11.97 -7.00 13.02
CA ASP A 50 12.17 -5.87 13.91
C ASP A 50 12.45 -4.62 13.04
N VAL A 51 11.60 -3.59 13.17
CA VAL A 51 11.71 -2.37 12.36
C VAL A 51 13.07 -1.66 12.53
N ALA A 52 13.70 -1.81 13.70
CA ALA A 52 15.04 -1.26 13.94
C ALA A 52 16.14 -1.94 13.13
N LYS A 53 15.87 -3.11 12.56
CA LYS A 53 16.76 -3.88 11.69
C LYS A 53 16.32 -3.87 10.23
N ALA A 54 15.21 -3.22 9.93
CA ALA A 54 14.74 -3.05 8.55
C ALA A 54 15.78 -2.26 7.74
N HIS A 55 15.77 -2.49 6.43
CA HIS A 55 16.53 -1.62 5.53
C HIS A 55 16.04 -0.16 5.66
N HIS A 56 16.93 0.81 5.47
CA HIS A 56 16.58 2.22 5.64
C HIS A 56 15.81 2.74 4.42
N TRP A 57 14.50 2.48 4.42
CA TRP A 57 13.60 2.92 3.38
C TRP A 57 13.27 4.41 3.53
N GLN A 58 13.34 5.16 2.43
CA GLN A 58 13.09 6.61 2.39
C GLN A 58 11.90 6.97 1.50
N ASN A 59 11.50 6.07 0.60
CA ASN A 59 10.49 6.33 -0.41
C ASN A 59 9.57 5.11 -0.59
N ILE A 60 8.39 5.36 -1.15
CA ILE A 60 7.48 4.32 -1.65
C ILE A 60 7.31 4.52 -3.14
N ILE A 61 7.52 3.46 -3.95
CA ILE A 61 7.28 3.49 -5.39
C ILE A 61 6.13 2.56 -5.74
N VAL A 62 5.14 3.11 -6.45
CA VAL A 62 3.95 2.39 -6.89
C VAL A 62 4.12 1.91 -8.31
N HIS A 63 3.92 0.60 -8.50
CA HIS A 63 3.99 -0.13 -9.77
C HIS A 63 2.65 -0.75 -10.13
N GLN A 64 2.51 -1.17 -11.38
CA GLN A 64 1.36 -1.92 -11.89
C GLN A 64 1.84 -3.06 -12.79
N THR A 65 1.29 -4.26 -12.60
CA THR A 65 1.74 -5.49 -13.27
C THR A 65 1.47 -5.51 -14.76
N GLU A 66 0.57 -4.66 -15.27
CA GLU A 66 0.01 -4.74 -16.61
C GLU A 66 -0.62 -6.11 -16.91
N GLY A 67 -0.94 -6.86 -15.85
CA GLY A 67 -1.44 -8.23 -15.90
C GLY A 67 -2.90 -8.36 -15.47
N PRO A 68 -3.52 -9.52 -15.74
CA PRO A 68 -4.89 -9.81 -15.31
C PRO A 68 -4.98 -10.03 -13.80
N ALA A 69 -6.21 -10.20 -13.31
CA ALA A 69 -6.46 -10.72 -11.96
C ALA A 69 -5.67 -12.01 -11.71
N GLY A 70 -5.03 -12.11 -10.55
CA GLY A 70 -4.10 -13.18 -10.19
C GLY A 70 -2.63 -12.86 -10.48
N SER A 71 -2.32 -11.79 -11.23
CA SER A 71 -0.94 -11.41 -11.54
C SER A 71 -0.15 -11.00 -10.31
N ALA A 72 -0.74 -10.23 -9.37
CA ALA A 72 -0.08 -9.86 -8.14
C ALA A 72 0.17 -11.06 -7.23
N ARG A 73 -0.80 -11.97 -7.10
CA ARG A 73 -0.63 -13.22 -6.34
C ARG A 73 0.52 -14.07 -6.91
N GLY A 74 0.56 -14.23 -8.23
CA GLY A 74 1.63 -14.96 -8.91
C GLY A 74 3.00 -14.31 -8.71
N GLY A 75 3.08 -12.99 -8.90
CA GLY A 75 4.28 -12.20 -8.67
C GLY A 75 4.78 -12.27 -7.23
N ALA A 76 3.89 -12.15 -6.25
CA ALA A 76 4.22 -12.28 -4.84
C ALA A 76 4.82 -13.65 -4.48
N ALA A 77 4.23 -14.72 -4.99
CA ALA A 77 4.73 -16.08 -4.76
C ALA A 77 6.13 -16.28 -5.36
N GLU A 78 6.38 -15.74 -6.56
CA GLU A 78 7.71 -15.75 -7.18
C GLU A 78 8.72 -14.91 -6.39
N GLN A 79 8.29 -13.72 -5.95
CA GLN A 79 9.12 -12.81 -5.17
C GLN A 79 9.54 -13.41 -3.85
N HIS A 80 8.62 -14.09 -3.16
CA HIS A 80 8.91 -14.77 -1.90
C HIS A 80 9.96 -15.88 -2.06
N ARG A 81 9.92 -16.64 -3.17
CA ARG A 81 10.92 -17.69 -3.47
C ARG A 81 12.30 -17.13 -3.80
N ASN A 82 12.36 -15.93 -4.37
CA ASN A 82 13.62 -15.25 -4.72
C ASN A 82 13.52 -13.76 -4.36
N PRO A 83 13.73 -13.39 -3.09
CA PRO A 83 13.40 -12.06 -2.55
C PRO A 83 14.12 -10.89 -3.23
N THR A 84 15.34 -11.09 -3.72
CA THR A 84 16.15 -10.02 -4.34
C THR A 84 16.02 -9.93 -5.85
N ARG A 85 15.18 -10.79 -6.46
CA ARG A 85 14.90 -10.72 -7.90
C ARG A 85 14.21 -9.41 -8.29
N ARG A 86 14.06 -9.21 -9.60
CA ARG A 86 13.21 -8.13 -10.14
C ARG A 86 11.76 -8.31 -9.68
N GLY A 87 11.21 -7.27 -9.07
CA GLY A 87 9.89 -7.19 -8.49
C GLY A 87 9.91 -6.39 -7.18
N VAL A 88 8.86 -6.47 -6.38
CA VAL A 88 8.62 -5.56 -5.25
C VAL A 88 8.41 -6.30 -3.93
N MET A 89 8.41 -5.57 -2.82
CA MET A 89 8.17 -6.11 -1.49
C MET A 89 6.70 -6.49 -1.26
N VAL A 90 5.77 -5.65 -1.72
CA VAL A 90 4.34 -5.76 -1.42
C VAL A 90 3.54 -5.79 -2.72
N TRP A 91 2.57 -6.69 -2.79
CA TRP A 91 1.73 -6.91 -3.98
C TRP A 91 0.25 -6.77 -3.61
N VAL A 92 -0.53 -6.10 -4.43
CA VAL A 92 -1.95 -5.85 -4.20
C VAL A 92 -2.79 -6.39 -5.36
N GLU A 93 -3.63 -7.38 -5.06
CA GLU A 93 -4.50 -8.04 -6.04
C GLU A 93 -5.73 -7.17 -6.36
N THR A 94 -6.41 -7.47 -7.46
CA THR A 94 -7.62 -6.75 -7.92
C THR A 94 -8.77 -6.78 -6.92
N ASP A 95 -8.83 -7.77 -6.03
CA ASP A 95 -9.81 -7.87 -4.93
C ASP A 95 -9.37 -7.14 -3.65
N GLY A 96 -8.25 -6.40 -3.71
CA GLY A 96 -7.67 -5.69 -2.57
C GLY A 96 -6.85 -6.55 -1.62
N THR A 97 -6.67 -7.86 -1.91
CA THR A 97 -5.80 -8.72 -1.10
C THR A 97 -4.34 -8.24 -1.22
N VAL A 98 -3.71 -8.01 -0.08
CA VAL A 98 -2.31 -7.60 0.03
C VAL A 98 -1.44 -8.83 0.32
N TYR A 99 -0.39 -9.03 -0.46
CA TYR A 99 0.62 -10.06 -0.24
C TYR A 99 1.93 -9.38 0.18
N TRP A 100 2.38 -9.64 1.41
CA TRP A 100 3.68 -9.20 1.87
C TRP A 100 4.72 -10.27 1.55
N ALA A 101 5.49 -10.06 0.48
CA ALA A 101 6.28 -11.12 -0.15
C ALA A 101 7.74 -11.18 0.34
N VAL A 102 8.30 -10.05 0.79
CA VAL A 102 9.73 -9.92 1.11
C VAL A 102 9.90 -9.36 2.53
N ALA A 103 10.87 -9.88 3.25
CA ALA A 103 11.25 -9.38 4.58
C ALA A 103 11.85 -7.97 4.50
N ASP A 104 11.70 -7.19 5.56
CA ASP A 104 11.99 -5.75 5.62
C ASP A 104 13.47 -5.39 5.40
N ASP A 105 14.37 -6.33 5.60
CA ASP A 105 15.83 -6.17 5.48
C ASP A 105 16.36 -6.56 4.08
N LEU A 106 15.50 -7.04 3.19
CA LEU A 106 15.86 -7.48 1.84
C LEU A 106 15.41 -6.46 0.80
N VAL A 107 16.24 -6.26 -0.23
CA VAL A 107 16.03 -5.25 -1.28
C VAL A 107 15.67 -5.92 -2.60
N PRO A 108 14.38 -5.91 -2.99
CA PRO A 108 13.96 -6.31 -4.34
C PRO A 108 14.46 -5.32 -5.40
N THR A 109 14.69 -5.80 -6.62
CA THR A 109 15.12 -4.93 -7.73
C THR A 109 13.91 -4.46 -8.52
N HIS A 110 13.45 -3.21 -8.34
CA HIS A 110 12.24 -2.70 -9.01
C HIS A 110 12.41 -1.38 -9.77
N THR A 111 13.47 -0.63 -9.49
CA THR A 111 13.82 0.60 -10.19
C THR A 111 15.30 0.92 -9.98
N ASP A 112 15.96 1.51 -10.93
CA ASP A 112 17.35 1.96 -10.77
C ASP A 112 17.47 3.48 -10.59
N GLY A 113 16.40 4.24 -10.89
CA GLY A 113 16.37 5.69 -10.79
C GLY A 113 17.30 6.38 -11.78
N ALA A 114 17.75 5.67 -12.82
CA ALA A 114 18.70 6.16 -13.80
C ALA A 114 18.07 6.78 -15.03
N ASP A 115 16.83 6.44 -15.32
CA ASP A 115 16.08 7.02 -16.43
C ASP A 115 15.46 8.35 -16.01
N ARG A 116 15.68 9.38 -16.80
CA ARG A 116 15.05 10.67 -16.57
C ARG A 116 13.59 10.61 -17.02
N ASN A 117 12.68 11.04 -16.15
CA ASN A 117 11.37 11.45 -16.62
C ASN A 117 11.49 12.76 -17.44
N ASP A 118 10.45 13.17 -18.11
CA ASP A 118 10.43 14.42 -18.90
C ASP A 118 10.18 15.69 -18.05
N ASN A 119 10.35 15.61 -16.74
CA ASN A 119 10.02 16.63 -15.74
C ASN A 119 8.54 17.07 -15.71
N LYS A 120 7.68 16.30 -16.36
CA LYS A 120 6.25 16.59 -16.41
C LYS A 120 5.57 16.38 -15.07
N TYR A 121 6.05 15.38 -14.30
CA TYR A 121 5.41 14.94 -13.05
C TYR A 121 6.18 15.35 -11.82
N ILE A 122 7.51 15.34 -11.88
CA ILE A 122 8.38 15.61 -10.73
C ILE A 122 9.74 16.15 -11.17
N ASP A 123 10.36 16.93 -10.30
CA ASP A 123 11.69 17.49 -10.53
C ASP A 123 12.77 16.38 -10.51
N ASN A 124 13.44 16.16 -11.64
CA ASN A 124 14.57 15.25 -11.74
C ASN A 124 15.71 15.57 -10.77
N GLY A 125 15.87 16.81 -10.36
CA GLY A 125 16.86 17.20 -9.36
C GLY A 125 16.65 16.55 -8.00
N LYS A 126 15.41 16.07 -7.73
CA LYS A 126 15.05 15.39 -6.48
C LYS A 126 15.02 13.87 -6.60
N THR A 127 14.93 13.32 -7.80
CA THR A 127 14.66 11.89 -7.98
C THR A 127 15.78 11.18 -8.73
N TYR A 128 16.39 11.81 -9.71
CA TYR A 128 17.39 11.19 -10.57
C TYR A 128 18.60 10.68 -9.76
N HIS A 129 18.86 9.38 -9.84
CA HIS A 129 19.83 8.62 -9.04
C HIS A 129 19.64 8.66 -7.50
N GLN A 130 18.61 9.36 -7.00
CA GLN A 130 18.36 9.47 -5.57
C GLN A 130 17.24 8.53 -5.11
N VAL A 131 16.19 8.38 -5.93
CA VAL A 131 15.08 7.47 -5.68
C VAL A 131 15.28 6.22 -6.53
N ASN A 132 15.65 5.13 -5.90
CA ASN A 132 15.98 3.85 -6.56
C ASN A 132 15.63 2.68 -5.63
N LYS A 133 15.88 1.45 -6.06
CA LYS A 133 15.59 0.23 -5.29
C LYS A 133 16.23 0.22 -3.88
N ASP A 134 17.41 0.81 -3.72
CA ASP A 134 18.13 0.80 -2.44
C ASP A 134 17.58 1.83 -1.43
N THR A 135 16.72 2.74 -1.88
CA THR A 135 16.09 3.75 -1.03
C THR A 135 14.56 3.61 -0.97
N SER A 136 13.97 2.64 -1.68
CA SER A 136 12.52 2.62 -1.88
C SER A 136 11.88 1.27 -1.62
N VAL A 137 10.72 1.29 -0.95
CA VAL A 137 9.79 0.15 -0.91
C VAL A 137 8.94 0.15 -2.17
N GLY A 138 8.96 -0.95 -2.92
CA GLY A 138 8.08 -1.14 -4.06
C GLY A 138 6.74 -1.76 -3.66
N VAL A 139 5.65 -1.22 -4.19
CA VAL A 139 4.28 -1.76 -4.07
C VAL A 139 3.72 -1.97 -5.47
N GLU A 140 3.36 -3.21 -5.82
CA GLU A 140 2.87 -3.61 -7.14
C GLU A 140 1.39 -3.91 -7.11
N PHE A 141 0.61 -3.28 -7.97
CA PHE A 141 -0.82 -3.52 -8.12
C PHE A 141 -1.12 -4.36 -9.36
N ALA A 142 -1.90 -5.43 -9.21
CA ALA A 142 -2.44 -6.14 -10.36
C ALA A 142 -3.33 -5.19 -11.17
N GLY A 143 -3.15 -5.12 -12.48
CA GLY A 143 -4.03 -4.30 -13.31
C GLY A 143 -3.37 -3.71 -14.54
N ASN A 144 -4.13 -2.81 -15.18
CA ASN A 144 -3.82 -2.20 -16.46
C ASN A 144 -3.74 -3.19 -17.64
N TYR A 145 -4.37 -4.38 -17.49
CA TYR A 145 -4.41 -5.38 -18.54
C TYR A 145 -5.86 -5.67 -18.97
N PRO A 146 -6.16 -5.82 -20.25
CA PRO A 146 -5.30 -5.60 -21.42
C PRO A 146 -5.12 -4.12 -21.78
N ASP A 147 -5.83 -3.22 -21.11
CA ASP A 147 -5.77 -1.77 -21.33
C ASP A 147 -4.93 -1.11 -20.23
N VAL A 148 -3.75 -0.65 -20.58
CA VAL A 148 -2.81 0.02 -19.67
C VAL A 148 -3.35 1.31 -19.05
N THR A 149 -4.43 1.86 -19.58
CA THR A 149 -5.09 3.06 -19.04
C THR A 149 -6.15 2.74 -18.00
N ARG A 150 -6.48 1.45 -17.80
CA ARG A 150 -7.52 1.04 -16.85
C ARG A 150 -7.11 1.40 -15.42
N PRO A 151 -7.97 2.10 -14.67
CA PRO A 151 -7.69 2.49 -13.29
C PRO A 151 -7.65 1.27 -12.35
N ALA A 152 -7.05 1.47 -11.16
CA ALA A 152 -7.15 0.51 -10.08
C ALA A 152 -8.61 0.29 -9.66
N THR A 153 -8.91 -0.91 -9.15
CA THR A 153 -10.25 -1.25 -8.65
C THR A 153 -10.55 -0.56 -7.31
N ASP A 154 -11.84 -0.39 -6.97
CA ASP A 154 -12.24 0.16 -5.67
C ASP A 154 -11.66 -0.63 -4.48
N PRO A 155 -11.62 -1.99 -4.48
CA PRO A 155 -10.95 -2.76 -3.44
C PRO A 155 -9.45 -2.46 -3.33
N GLN A 156 -8.73 -2.27 -4.45
CA GLN A 156 -7.33 -1.88 -4.44
C GLN A 156 -7.13 -0.48 -3.85
N ILE A 157 -7.99 0.47 -4.20
CA ILE A 157 -7.96 1.84 -3.67
C ILE A 157 -8.22 1.83 -2.16
N ALA A 158 -9.20 1.05 -1.68
CA ALA A 158 -9.50 0.90 -0.27
C ALA A 158 -8.31 0.31 0.51
N ALA A 159 -7.72 -0.77 -0.01
CA ALA A 159 -6.53 -1.40 0.58
C ALA A 159 -5.33 -0.42 0.57
N TRP A 160 -5.12 0.31 -0.52
CA TRP A 160 -4.03 1.28 -0.64
C TRP A 160 -4.11 2.40 0.39
N LYS A 161 -5.31 2.90 0.66
CA LYS A 161 -5.54 3.95 1.66
C LYS A 161 -5.07 3.57 3.06
N VAL A 162 -5.16 2.29 3.42
CA VAL A 162 -4.66 1.76 4.69
C VAL A 162 -3.17 1.45 4.58
N LEU A 163 -2.79 0.70 3.54
CA LEU A 163 -1.42 0.21 3.34
C LEU A 163 -0.38 1.34 3.28
N VAL A 164 -0.66 2.43 2.55
CA VAL A 164 0.29 3.55 2.44
C VAL A 164 0.57 4.19 3.80
N LYS A 165 -0.44 4.34 4.66
CA LYS A 165 -0.28 4.88 6.01
C LYS A 165 0.58 3.97 6.90
N ILE A 166 0.37 2.66 6.78
CA ILE A 166 1.17 1.66 7.49
C ILE A 166 2.64 1.71 7.05
N LEU A 167 2.90 1.74 5.74
CA LEU A 167 4.26 1.83 5.20
C LEU A 167 4.98 3.11 5.64
N MET A 168 4.27 4.25 5.55
CA MET A 168 4.79 5.54 6.01
C MET A 168 5.13 5.52 7.49
N ALA A 169 4.23 5.00 8.34
CA ALA A 169 4.45 4.93 9.78
C ALA A 169 5.54 3.90 10.17
N ARG A 170 5.66 2.79 9.43
CA ARG A 170 6.65 1.75 9.71
C ARG A 170 8.07 2.21 9.42
N TYR A 171 8.27 2.93 8.32
CA TYR A 171 9.60 3.31 7.84
C TYR A 171 9.89 4.80 7.96
N ASP A 172 9.01 5.56 8.61
CA ASP A 172 9.13 7.02 8.77
C ASP A 172 9.27 7.76 7.42
N ILE A 173 8.48 7.32 6.43
CA ILE A 173 8.49 7.88 5.07
C ILE A 173 7.48 9.02 4.97
N PRO A 174 7.89 10.24 4.59
CA PRO A 174 6.95 11.35 4.41
C PRO A 174 6.06 11.17 3.19
N LEU A 175 4.88 11.78 3.21
CA LEU A 175 3.85 11.60 2.19
C LEU A 175 4.29 12.04 0.79
N ASP A 176 5.10 13.08 0.68
CA ASP A 176 5.66 13.59 -0.57
C ASP A 176 6.76 12.67 -1.16
N HIS A 177 7.17 11.64 -0.42
CA HIS A 177 8.05 10.57 -0.87
C HIS A 177 7.31 9.32 -1.39
N VAL A 178 6.02 9.44 -1.68
CA VAL A 178 5.25 8.41 -2.41
C VAL A 178 5.28 8.77 -3.90
N TYR A 179 5.91 7.93 -4.70
CA TYR A 179 6.13 8.16 -6.13
C TYR A 179 5.44 7.10 -6.98
N ALA A 180 5.05 7.50 -8.19
CA ALA A 180 4.74 6.57 -9.26
C ALA A 180 6.04 6.09 -9.92
N HIS A 181 6.10 4.85 -10.39
CA HIS A 181 7.27 4.35 -11.12
C HIS A 181 7.61 5.25 -12.32
N ASN A 182 6.62 5.62 -13.10
CA ASN A 182 6.84 6.47 -14.27
C ASN A 182 7.32 7.90 -13.95
N TRP A 183 7.25 8.34 -12.69
CA TRP A 183 7.84 9.62 -12.28
C TRP A 183 9.35 9.50 -12.00
N ILE A 184 9.83 8.28 -11.73
CA ILE A 184 11.23 7.99 -11.38
C ILE A 184 11.97 7.49 -12.61
N ASP A 185 11.45 6.44 -13.26
CA ASP A 185 12.00 5.85 -14.47
C ASP A 185 10.95 5.98 -15.58
N PHE A 186 11.20 6.84 -16.58
CA PHE A 186 10.29 6.98 -17.70
C PHE A 186 10.27 5.69 -18.52
N LYS A 187 9.14 5.02 -18.51
CA LYS A 187 8.99 3.70 -19.12
C LYS A 187 8.19 3.72 -20.42
N ASP A 188 7.09 4.44 -20.44
CA ASP A 188 6.16 4.42 -21.57
C ASP A 188 5.38 5.75 -21.69
N ALA A 189 5.33 6.31 -22.90
CA ALA A 189 4.56 7.53 -23.18
C ALA A 189 3.04 7.29 -23.25
N ARG A 190 2.60 6.04 -23.42
CA ARG A 190 1.19 5.68 -23.60
C ARG A 190 0.40 5.80 -22.30
N TYR A 191 1.02 5.54 -21.17
CA TYR A 191 0.38 5.61 -19.85
C TYR A 191 1.40 5.95 -18.76
N CYS A 192 0.88 6.28 -17.58
CA CYS A 192 1.72 6.59 -16.43
C CYS A 192 1.58 5.50 -15.36
N GLU A 193 2.54 4.59 -15.31
CA GLU A 193 2.56 3.49 -14.34
C GLU A 193 2.58 4.03 -12.91
N GLY A 194 1.56 3.65 -12.11
CA GLY A 194 1.42 4.04 -10.71
C GLY A 194 0.90 5.45 -10.44
N CYS A 195 0.74 6.30 -11.47
CA CYS A 195 0.42 7.72 -11.28
C CYS A 195 -0.88 7.97 -10.53
N THR A 196 -1.97 7.28 -10.87
CA THR A 196 -3.26 7.45 -10.20
C THR A 196 -3.15 7.13 -8.72
N LEU A 197 -2.54 6.00 -8.37
CA LEU A 197 -2.42 5.55 -6.99
C LEU A 197 -1.46 6.44 -6.17
N ALA A 198 -0.34 6.86 -6.74
CA ALA A 198 0.57 7.79 -6.08
C ALA A 198 -0.08 9.16 -5.84
N THR A 199 -0.85 9.67 -6.82
CA THR A 199 -1.60 10.92 -6.69
C THR A 199 -2.66 10.83 -5.60
N LEU A 200 -3.46 9.75 -5.58
CA LEU A 200 -4.46 9.52 -4.54
C LEU A 200 -3.84 9.47 -3.15
N ALA A 201 -2.70 8.77 -2.99
CA ALA A 201 -2.00 8.73 -1.70
C ALA A 201 -1.63 10.13 -1.21
N ARG A 202 -1.09 10.98 -2.09
CA ARG A 202 -0.70 12.36 -1.76
C ARG A 202 -1.91 13.27 -1.47
N GLU A 203 -3.08 12.97 -2.02
CA GLU A 203 -4.31 13.71 -1.72
C GLU A 203 -4.89 13.37 -0.34
N TRP A 204 -4.77 12.11 0.10
CA TRP A 204 -5.30 11.66 1.39
C TRP A 204 -4.54 12.22 2.62
N GLY A 205 -3.36 12.76 2.42
CA GLY A 205 -2.54 13.38 3.47
C GLY A 205 -2.73 14.88 3.62
N LYS A 206 -3.57 15.48 2.78
CA LYS A 206 -3.94 16.89 2.87
C LYS A 206 -5.14 17.06 3.79
#